data_4be9320bd2854390f3b377668e67f294
#
_entry.id   4be9320bd2854390f3b377668e67f294
#
_cell.length_a   1.000
_cell.length_b   1.000
_cell.length_c   1.000
_cell.angle_alpha   90.00
_cell.angle_beta   90.00
_cell.angle_gamma   90.00
#
_symmetry.space_group_name_H-M   'P 1'
#
loop_
_entity.id
_entity.type
_entity.pdbx_description
1 polymer ?
#
loop_
_entity_poly.entity_id
_entity_poly.type
_entity_poly.pdbx_seq_one_letter_code
_entity_poly.pdbx_strand_id
1 'polypeptide(L)'
;MNVIIQAGGKGTRLGRHTKNKPKCLVEFEGKTLLQRQIENYNNEKIFIIGDYKFKVLEDYVATFFSDYDIEIIKTTGATGTLSGLRQALQKIDNDDSILFMWSDLVLDGRLHHKNSDIQIFTTNNFLCRYRLDDDSKIIKETSANDGIMGAFTIRDKNVLSSVPMAGSFVSGWLKDNIDKLDVIRTNISFAREVGELKHLDREFKNTTSRFFNSIEFAEEEVTKKCLDPKYEHLIDDEKRWYKEVKKLNFKNIPDIISYNLFKMERIVGNHCHQKTDDWSLEQKIEILNKIGNALHSLHSLSTVEASRQDLVDVYKNKTFDRIKLVEKLIPFFESKDININGTNFKNPFHPSLRDEFLLKIEKLNTDTFNIIHGDPTFNNFLITKDEEVFFFDPRGSFSQTKVYGDKRYDWAKLYYSVVGNYDSVNEKRFKVDNYDSHSISYTLESNGWESLEQHLIKLSKIDRHQILLLNCLIWFSFCGYLRDYDSILVSYAKGVELWNQIC
;
A
#
# COMPACT_ATOMS: atom_id res chain seq x y z
N MET A 1 21.54 -19.01 5.69
CA MET A 1 22.26 -17.72 5.48
C MET A 1 21.66 -16.68 6.39
N ASN A 2 22.44 -15.79 6.99
CA ASN A 2 21.91 -14.66 7.74
C ASN A 2 21.77 -13.43 6.81
N VAL A 3 20.67 -12.70 6.89
CA VAL A 3 20.43 -11.50 6.05
C VAL A 3 20.47 -10.25 6.94
N ILE A 4 21.33 -9.30 6.62
CA ILE A 4 21.46 -8.03 7.34
C ILE A 4 21.02 -6.90 6.41
N ILE A 5 19.93 -6.20 6.78
CA ILE A 5 19.37 -5.08 6.01
C ILE A 5 19.72 -3.76 6.69
N GLN A 6 20.46 -2.90 6.01
CA GLN A 6 20.81 -1.55 6.49
C GLN A 6 19.67 -0.58 6.24
N ALA A 7 18.79 -0.40 7.22
CA ALA A 7 17.55 0.38 7.11
C ALA A 7 17.57 1.72 7.89
N GLY A 8 18.69 2.12 8.51
CA GLY A 8 18.79 3.32 9.34
C GLY A 8 18.83 4.67 8.58
N GLY A 9 18.82 4.67 7.26
CA GLY A 9 18.96 5.87 6.45
C GLY A 9 17.74 6.80 6.48
N LYS A 10 17.97 8.13 6.57
CA LYS A 10 16.91 9.15 6.52
C LYS A 10 16.23 9.28 5.16
N GLY A 11 16.91 8.92 4.06
CA GLY A 11 16.34 9.01 2.71
C GLY A 11 15.99 10.43 2.25
N THR A 12 16.75 11.45 2.64
CA THR A 12 16.44 12.87 2.40
C THR A 12 16.17 13.24 0.93
N ARG A 13 16.75 12.49 -0.03
CA ARG A 13 16.50 12.65 -1.47
C ARG A 13 15.08 12.26 -1.92
N LEU A 14 14.34 11.54 -1.07
CA LEU A 14 12.93 11.17 -1.30
C LEU A 14 11.94 12.20 -0.70
N GLY A 15 12.44 13.31 -0.16
CA GLY A 15 11.66 14.45 0.31
C GLY A 15 10.55 14.05 1.30
N ARG A 16 9.30 14.38 0.92
CA ARG A 16 8.11 14.14 1.77
C ARG A 16 7.89 12.66 2.12
N HIS A 17 8.27 11.73 1.25
CA HIS A 17 8.02 10.30 1.43
C HIS A 17 8.78 9.66 2.59
N THR A 18 9.80 10.33 3.10
CA THR A 18 10.61 9.86 4.24
C THR A 18 10.57 10.79 5.45
N LYS A 19 9.66 11.77 5.46
CA LYS A 19 9.51 12.70 6.59
C LYS A 19 9.06 11.97 7.86
N ASN A 20 8.11 11.07 7.73
CA ASN A 20 7.42 10.41 8.83
C ASN A 20 7.82 8.96 9.05
N LYS A 21 8.55 8.37 8.12
CA LYS A 21 8.97 6.96 8.12
C LYS A 21 10.39 6.80 7.58
N PRO A 22 11.13 5.74 7.95
CA PRO A 22 12.43 5.47 7.36
C PRO A 22 12.29 5.08 5.88
N LYS A 23 13.37 5.27 5.11
CA LYS A 23 13.41 5.02 3.65
C LYS A 23 12.92 3.62 3.26
N CYS A 24 13.25 2.60 4.04
CA CYS A 24 12.86 1.22 3.77
C CYS A 24 11.33 0.97 3.76
N LEU A 25 10.55 1.88 4.37
CA LEU A 25 9.08 1.83 4.38
C LEU A 25 8.41 2.65 3.26
N VAL A 26 9.18 3.16 2.32
CA VAL A 26 8.61 3.79 1.10
C VAL A 26 8.06 2.69 0.21
N GLU A 27 6.84 2.89 -0.28
CA GLU A 27 6.22 2.00 -1.27
C GLU A 27 6.82 2.20 -2.66
N PHE A 28 7.02 1.09 -3.33
CA PHE A 28 7.43 1.00 -4.72
C PHE A 28 6.70 -0.18 -5.37
N GLU A 29 5.95 0.04 -6.44
CA GLU A 29 5.12 -0.98 -7.11
C GLU A 29 4.22 -1.77 -6.12
N GLY A 30 3.52 -1.04 -5.25
CA GLY A 30 2.52 -1.60 -4.33
C GLY A 30 3.06 -2.35 -3.10
N LYS A 31 4.39 -2.42 -2.89
CA LYS A 31 5.03 -3.00 -1.71
C LYS A 31 6.09 -2.06 -1.16
N THR A 32 6.30 -2.05 0.16
CA THR A 32 7.44 -1.30 0.71
C THR A 32 8.76 -1.95 0.31
N LEU A 33 9.83 -1.16 0.23
CA LEU A 33 11.16 -1.67 -0.07
C LEU A 33 11.58 -2.78 0.90
N LEU A 34 11.27 -2.60 2.19
CA LEU A 34 11.54 -3.59 3.22
C LEU A 34 10.73 -4.87 3.01
N GLN A 35 9.44 -4.76 2.67
CA GLN A 35 8.58 -5.92 2.39
C GLN A 35 9.17 -6.80 1.28
N ARG A 36 9.63 -6.18 0.18
CA ARG A 36 10.25 -6.91 -0.93
C ARG A 36 11.49 -7.71 -0.50
N GLN A 37 12.32 -7.11 0.34
CA GLN A 37 13.52 -7.78 0.84
C GLN A 37 13.19 -8.92 1.80
N ILE A 38 12.26 -8.72 2.73
CA ILE A 38 11.81 -9.77 3.66
C ILE A 38 11.18 -10.95 2.89
N GLU A 39 10.26 -10.68 1.97
CA GLU A 39 9.60 -11.74 1.19
C GLU A 39 10.59 -12.51 0.30
N ASN A 40 11.59 -11.83 -0.24
CA ASN A 40 12.64 -12.47 -1.05
C ASN A 40 13.52 -13.42 -0.24
N TYR A 41 13.69 -13.18 1.07
CA TYR A 41 14.50 -13.98 1.98
C TYR A 41 13.69 -14.57 3.15
N ASN A 42 12.47 -14.95 2.91
CA ASN A 42 11.47 -15.36 3.91
C ASN A 42 11.83 -16.62 4.75
N ASN A 43 12.77 -17.42 4.31
CA ASN A 43 13.24 -18.63 5.02
C ASN A 43 14.55 -18.39 5.76
N GLU A 44 15.06 -17.16 5.79
CA GLU A 44 16.35 -16.81 6.39
C GLU A 44 16.14 -16.04 7.69
N LYS A 45 17.11 -16.08 8.58
CA LYS A 45 17.13 -15.17 9.74
C LYS A 45 17.53 -13.78 9.28
N ILE A 46 16.68 -12.77 9.57
CA ILE A 46 16.85 -11.41 9.07
C ILE A 46 17.16 -10.45 10.23
N PHE A 47 18.24 -9.68 10.10
CA PHE A 47 18.60 -8.60 11.00
C PHE A 47 18.35 -7.25 10.32
N ILE A 48 17.50 -6.40 10.91
CA ILE A 48 17.19 -5.08 10.37
C ILE A 48 17.84 -4.01 11.23
N ILE A 49 18.80 -3.29 10.66
CA ILE A 49 19.49 -2.20 11.35
C ILE A 49 18.70 -0.91 11.16
N GLY A 50 18.12 -0.38 12.24
CA GLY A 50 17.33 0.84 12.25
C GLY A 50 17.97 1.97 13.04
N ASP A 51 17.65 3.22 12.66
CA ASP A 51 18.05 4.46 13.34
C ASP A 51 16.94 5.51 13.22
N TYR A 52 16.85 6.19 12.08
CA TYR A 52 15.85 7.22 11.83
C TYR A 52 14.43 6.64 11.93
N LYS A 53 13.58 7.31 12.72
CA LYS A 53 12.19 6.87 12.98
C LYS A 53 12.12 5.40 13.43
N PHE A 54 13.04 5.00 14.30
CA PHE A 54 13.20 3.62 14.76
C PHE A 54 11.90 3.02 15.28
N LYS A 55 11.13 3.75 16.09
CA LYS A 55 9.86 3.26 16.63
C LYS A 55 8.84 2.92 15.54
N VAL A 56 8.76 3.73 14.49
CA VAL A 56 7.89 3.45 13.32
C VAL A 56 8.32 2.16 12.61
N LEU A 57 9.63 1.95 12.45
CA LEU A 57 10.16 0.71 11.86
C LEU A 57 9.84 -0.50 12.74
N GLU A 58 10.08 -0.41 14.03
CA GLU A 58 9.83 -1.48 15.00
C GLU A 58 8.34 -1.89 14.99
N ASP A 59 7.43 -0.91 15.13
CA ASP A 59 5.99 -1.16 15.11
C ASP A 59 5.52 -1.73 13.77
N TYR A 60 6.10 -1.26 12.66
CA TYR A 60 5.79 -1.74 11.32
C TYR A 60 6.16 -3.21 11.13
N VAL A 61 7.37 -3.59 11.55
CA VAL A 61 7.83 -4.98 11.47
C VAL A 61 6.99 -5.87 12.39
N ALA A 62 6.74 -5.45 13.62
CA ALA A 62 5.89 -6.19 14.55
C ALA A 62 4.45 -6.37 14.07
N THR A 63 3.93 -5.39 13.30
CA THR A 63 2.57 -5.43 12.76
C THR A 63 2.44 -6.36 11.55
N PHE A 64 3.38 -6.32 10.61
CA PHE A 64 3.22 -6.95 9.30
C PHE A 64 4.10 -8.18 9.06
N PHE A 65 5.10 -8.40 9.92
CA PHE A 65 6.11 -9.45 9.73
C PHE A 65 6.38 -10.27 10.98
N SER A 66 5.41 -10.37 11.89
CA SER A 66 5.52 -11.16 13.14
C SER A 66 5.80 -12.64 12.93
N ASP A 67 5.44 -13.19 11.76
CA ASP A 67 5.60 -14.60 11.43
C ASP A 67 6.98 -14.93 10.83
N TYR A 68 7.84 -13.92 10.64
CA TYR A 68 9.17 -14.07 10.08
C TYR A 68 10.24 -14.06 11.20
N ASP A 69 11.34 -14.77 11.00
CA ASP A 69 12.47 -14.73 11.95
C ASP A 69 13.29 -13.44 11.76
N ILE A 70 12.81 -12.35 12.39
CA ILE A 70 13.38 -11.02 12.27
C ILE A 70 13.82 -10.48 13.61
N GLU A 71 15.07 -10.00 13.66
CA GLU A 71 15.60 -9.25 14.78
C GLU A 71 15.91 -7.82 14.37
N ILE A 72 15.36 -6.83 15.12
CA ILE A 72 15.60 -5.41 14.84
C ILE A 72 16.69 -4.88 15.75
N ILE A 73 17.65 -4.18 15.16
CA ILE A 73 18.81 -3.64 15.85
C ILE A 73 18.75 -2.13 15.80
N LYS A 74 18.63 -1.50 16.98
CA LYS A 74 18.73 -0.06 17.11
C LYS A 74 20.18 0.37 17.18
N THR A 75 20.62 1.20 16.23
CA THR A 75 21.98 1.76 16.30
C THR A 75 22.11 2.71 17.49
N THR A 76 23.23 2.60 18.19
CA THR A 76 23.51 3.43 19.36
C THR A 76 24.74 4.31 19.11
N GLY A 77 24.51 5.62 19.00
CA GLY A 77 25.52 6.68 19.21
C GLY A 77 26.70 6.79 18.24
N ALA A 78 26.97 5.80 17.41
CA ALA A 78 28.08 5.83 16.47
C ALA A 78 27.62 6.15 15.04
N THR A 79 28.39 6.95 14.31
CA THR A 79 28.08 7.34 12.92
C THR A 79 28.51 6.30 11.91
N GLY A 80 27.72 6.16 10.83
CA GLY A 80 28.03 5.32 9.67
C GLY A 80 27.42 3.91 9.73
N THR A 81 27.68 3.13 8.69
CA THR A 81 27.04 1.81 8.49
C THR A 81 27.63 0.70 9.35
N LEU A 82 28.84 0.89 9.89
CA LEU A 82 29.58 -0.15 10.63
C LEU A 82 29.05 -0.42 12.03
N SER A 83 28.52 0.59 12.74
CA SER A 83 28.00 0.41 14.09
C SER A 83 26.87 -0.62 14.15
N GLY A 84 25.88 -0.46 13.30
CA GLY A 84 24.77 -1.41 13.21
C GLY A 84 25.21 -2.80 12.73
N LEU A 85 26.11 -2.85 11.74
CA LEU A 85 26.68 -4.11 11.27
C LEU A 85 27.40 -4.85 12.41
N ARG A 86 28.24 -4.17 13.18
CA ARG A 86 28.96 -4.76 14.32
C ARG A 86 28.01 -5.33 15.36
N GLN A 87 26.92 -4.62 15.66
CA GLN A 87 25.89 -5.08 16.60
C GLN A 87 25.13 -6.31 16.04
N ALA A 88 24.84 -6.35 14.73
CA ALA A 88 24.23 -7.51 14.09
C ALA A 88 25.13 -8.74 14.18
N LEU A 89 26.44 -8.58 13.90
CA LEU A 89 27.42 -9.67 13.97
C LEU A 89 27.53 -10.29 15.38
N GLN A 90 27.33 -9.52 16.43
CA GLN A 90 27.34 -10.02 17.82
C GLN A 90 26.12 -10.92 18.13
N LYS A 91 25.05 -10.84 17.34
CA LYS A 91 23.83 -11.63 17.51
C LYS A 91 23.73 -12.84 16.59
N ILE A 92 24.70 -13.01 15.71
CA ILE A 92 24.81 -14.18 14.85
C ILE A 92 25.59 -15.27 15.59
N ASP A 93 24.92 -16.37 15.92
CA ASP A 93 25.50 -17.47 16.71
C ASP A 93 26.18 -18.55 15.87
N ASN A 94 25.85 -18.62 14.56
CA ASN A 94 26.36 -19.62 13.63
C ASN A 94 27.44 -19.05 12.70
N ASP A 95 28.08 -19.94 11.94
CA ASP A 95 29.08 -19.59 10.92
C ASP A 95 28.51 -19.64 9.50
N ASP A 96 27.17 -19.46 9.37
CA ASP A 96 26.52 -19.36 8.07
C ASP A 96 26.96 -18.11 7.32
N SER A 97 26.85 -18.17 6.00
CA SER A 97 27.09 -17.01 5.13
C SER A 97 26.15 -15.85 5.47
N ILE A 98 26.64 -14.65 5.27
CA ILE A 98 25.93 -13.40 5.56
C ILE A 98 25.66 -12.66 4.25
N LEU A 99 24.42 -12.27 4.01
CA LEU A 99 24.06 -11.25 3.01
C LEU A 99 23.90 -9.91 3.73
N PHE A 100 24.76 -8.96 3.44
CA PHE A 100 24.64 -7.58 3.91
C PHE A 100 24.18 -6.68 2.76
N MET A 101 23.05 -5.98 2.90
CA MET A 101 22.51 -5.14 1.84
C MET A 101 21.85 -3.86 2.33
N TRP A 102 21.77 -2.90 1.44
CA TRP A 102 21.06 -1.64 1.67
C TRP A 102 19.55 -1.78 1.40
N SER A 103 18.76 -1.07 2.18
CA SER A 103 17.29 -1.16 2.15
C SER A 103 16.63 -0.48 0.94
N ASP A 104 17.39 0.20 0.10
CA ASP A 104 16.89 0.88 -1.11
C ASP A 104 17.03 0.05 -2.40
N LEU A 105 17.52 -1.17 -2.28
CA LEU A 105 17.65 -2.10 -3.38
C LEU A 105 16.34 -2.89 -3.58
N VAL A 106 15.89 -2.94 -4.83
CA VAL A 106 14.86 -3.84 -5.32
C VAL A 106 15.52 -4.90 -6.18
N LEU A 107 15.35 -6.16 -5.78
CA LEU A 107 15.94 -7.32 -6.45
C LEU A 107 14.82 -8.19 -7.02
N ASP A 108 14.85 -8.43 -8.32
CA ASP A 108 13.92 -9.34 -9.00
C ASP A 108 14.43 -10.80 -8.98
N GLY A 109 15.41 -11.10 -8.11
CA GLY A 109 16.00 -12.42 -7.88
C GLY A 109 16.79 -12.48 -6.57
N ARG A 110 17.19 -13.68 -6.16
CA ARG A 110 17.99 -13.87 -4.94
C ARG A 110 19.49 -13.78 -5.23
N LEU A 111 20.23 -13.22 -4.28
CA LEU A 111 21.68 -13.22 -4.27
C LEU A 111 22.19 -14.45 -3.50
N HIS A 112 23.15 -15.16 -4.04
CA HIS A 112 23.73 -16.35 -3.45
C HIS A 112 25.22 -16.16 -3.25
N HIS A 113 25.74 -16.68 -2.13
CA HIS A 113 27.19 -16.66 -1.85
C HIS A 113 27.93 -17.66 -2.75
N LYS A 114 29.08 -17.24 -3.25
CA LYS A 114 30.09 -18.10 -3.91
C LYS A 114 31.20 -18.36 -2.93
N ASN A 115 32.00 -19.40 -3.22
CA ASN A 115 33.15 -19.80 -2.37
C ASN A 115 34.27 -18.75 -2.43
N SER A 116 34.18 -17.74 -1.55
CA SER A 116 35.13 -16.62 -1.39
C SER A 116 34.97 -16.03 0.02
N ASP A 117 35.89 -15.18 0.46
CA ASP A 117 35.73 -14.45 1.72
C ASP A 117 34.59 -13.47 1.63
N ILE A 118 34.52 -12.70 0.53
CA ILE A 118 33.50 -11.73 0.24
C ILE A 118 33.19 -11.69 -1.25
N GLN A 119 31.89 -11.61 -1.56
CA GLN A 119 31.44 -11.38 -2.93
C GLN A 119 30.79 -9.99 -3.00
N ILE A 120 31.29 -9.17 -3.90
CA ILE A 120 30.80 -7.81 -4.15
C ILE A 120 29.87 -7.84 -5.36
N PHE A 121 28.62 -7.43 -5.16
CA PHE A 121 27.67 -7.32 -6.26
C PHE A 121 27.77 -5.93 -6.91
N THR A 122 27.99 -5.93 -8.21
CA THR A 122 28.07 -4.73 -9.04
C THR A 122 26.90 -4.69 -10.03
N THR A 123 26.65 -3.53 -10.60
CA THR A 123 25.59 -3.35 -11.59
C THR A 123 25.97 -2.28 -12.62
N ASN A 124 25.35 -2.42 -13.81
CA ASN A 124 25.38 -1.41 -14.87
C ASN A 124 24.01 -0.72 -15.07
N ASN A 125 23.01 -1.01 -14.21
CA ASN A 125 21.62 -0.57 -14.40
C ASN A 125 21.35 0.82 -13.80
N PHE A 126 22.15 1.25 -12.80
CA PHE A 126 21.97 2.53 -12.13
C PHE A 126 23.29 3.11 -11.62
N LEU A 127 23.28 4.41 -11.32
CA LEU A 127 24.46 5.12 -10.81
C LEU A 127 24.76 4.75 -9.37
N CYS A 128 25.94 4.19 -9.14
CA CYS A 128 26.47 3.87 -7.82
C CYS A 128 27.52 4.89 -7.39
N ARG A 129 27.68 5.10 -6.08
CA ARG A 129 28.67 6.05 -5.51
C ARG A 129 30.11 5.57 -5.56
N TYR A 130 30.27 4.26 -5.71
CA TYR A 130 31.56 3.58 -5.73
C TYR A 130 31.56 2.60 -6.88
N ARG A 131 32.69 2.37 -7.50
CA ARG A 131 32.90 1.29 -8.47
C ARG A 131 34.13 0.47 -8.13
N LEU A 132 34.26 -0.68 -8.72
CA LEU A 132 35.51 -1.44 -8.76
C LEU A 132 36.27 -1.08 -10.03
N ASP A 133 37.61 -0.92 -9.93
CA ASP A 133 38.48 -0.85 -11.10
C ASP A 133 38.84 -2.26 -11.60
N ASP A 134 39.72 -2.31 -12.61
CA ASP A 134 40.17 -3.56 -13.22
C ASP A 134 41.00 -4.41 -12.23
N ASP A 135 41.66 -3.77 -11.27
CA ASP A 135 42.42 -4.42 -10.21
C ASP A 135 41.55 -4.76 -8.97
N SER A 136 40.23 -4.66 -9.08
CA SER A 136 39.26 -4.86 -8.00
C SER A 136 39.41 -3.88 -6.82
N LYS A 137 40.01 -2.71 -7.02
CA LYS A 137 40.12 -1.67 -5.98
C LYS A 137 38.84 -0.78 -5.98
N ILE A 138 38.48 -0.35 -4.78
CA ILE A 138 37.30 0.51 -4.60
C ILE A 138 37.64 1.95 -4.91
N ILE A 139 37.01 2.49 -5.95
CA ILE A 139 37.12 3.90 -6.36
C ILE A 139 35.85 4.64 -5.97
N LYS A 140 36.04 5.81 -5.33
CA LYS A 140 34.94 6.73 -5.03
C LYS A 140 34.64 7.59 -6.27
N GLU A 141 33.87 7.01 -7.16
CA GLU A 141 33.43 7.65 -8.41
C GLU A 141 32.01 7.25 -8.70
N THR A 142 31.15 8.22 -9.04
CA THR A 142 29.78 7.92 -9.43
C THR A 142 29.77 7.31 -10.83
N SER A 143 29.38 6.05 -10.91
CA SER A 143 29.43 5.28 -12.14
C SER A 143 28.26 4.33 -12.28
N ALA A 144 27.80 4.13 -13.52
CA ALA A 144 26.91 3.03 -13.87
C ALA A 144 27.67 1.84 -14.46
N ASN A 145 29.02 1.91 -14.54
CA ASN A 145 29.85 0.81 -15.01
C ASN A 145 30.52 0.15 -13.81
N ASP A 146 30.21 -1.12 -13.60
CA ASP A 146 30.70 -1.91 -12.46
C ASP A 146 30.52 -1.22 -11.10
N GLY A 147 29.38 -0.49 -10.98
CA GLY A 147 29.02 0.22 -9.76
C GLY A 147 28.71 -0.73 -8.62
N ILE A 148 29.29 -0.50 -7.42
CA ILE A 148 28.99 -1.27 -6.22
C ILE A 148 27.57 -0.95 -5.77
N MET A 149 26.66 -1.91 -5.97
CA MET A 149 25.23 -1.69 -5.77
C MET A 149 24.78 -1.62 -4.29
N GLY A 150 25.69 -1.98 -3.35
CA GLY A 150 25.36 -1.97 -1.92
C GLY A 150 24.77 -3.30 -1.40
N ALA A 151 25.13 -4.39 -2.04
CA ALA A 151 24.88 -5.74 -1.58
C ALA A 151 26.18 -6.55 -1.60
N PHE A 152 26.37 -7.37 -0.57
CA PHE A 152 27.59 -8.15 -0.34
C PHE A 152 27.19 -9.49 0.28
N THR A 153 27.74 -10.61 -0.21
CA THR A 153 27.71 -11.85 0.56
C THR A 153 29.07 -12.14 1.12
N ILE A 154 29.12 -12.60 2.37
CA ILE A 154 30.32 -12.85 3.16
C ILE A 154 30.26 -14.31 3.62
N ARG A 155 31.39 -15.01 3.59
CA ARG A 155 31.49 -16.43 3.91
C ARG A 155 30.91 -16.73 5.30
N ASP A 156 31.38 -16.00 6.30
CA ASP A 156 30.96 -16.12 7.70
C ASP A 156 31.32 -14.84 8.49
N LYS A 157 30.85 -14.75 9.75
CA LYS A 157 31.10 -13.59 10.62
C LYS A 157 32.58 -13.35 10.94
N ASN A 158 33.47 -14.38 10.84
CA ASN A 158 34.86 -14.26 11.18
C ASN A 158 35.61 -13.38 10.16
N VAL A 159 35.19 -13.39 8.89
CA VAL A 159 35.72 -12.49 7.85
C VAL A 159 35.55 -11.02 8.29
N LEU A 160 34.48 -10.71 9.02
CA LEU A 160 34.16 -9.38 9.52
C LEU A 160 34.62 -9.10 10.96
N SER A 161 35.48 -9.96 11.52
CA SER A 161 35.92 -9.84 12.93
C SER A 161 36.64 -8.52 13.24
N SER A 162 37.32 -7.92 12.26
CA SER A 162 38.06 -6.67 12.38
C SER A 162 37.20 -5.39 12.11
N VAL A 163 35.89 -5.55 11.85
CA VAL A 163 34.99 -4.41 11.60
C VAL A 163 34.92 -3.51 12.84
N PRO A 164 35.24 -2.21 12.72
CA PRO A 164 35.20 -1.28 13.85
C PRO A 164 33.80 -0.87 14.23
N MET A 165 33.63 -0.22 15.37
CA MET A 165 32.35 0.23 15.92
C MET A 165 31.74 1.43 15.17
N ALA A 166 32.49 2.10 14.30
CA ALA A 166 32.03 3.28 13.56
C ALA A 166 32.70 3.39 12.20
N GLY A 167 32.08 4.12 11.29
CA GLY A 167 32.59 4.39 9.96
C GLY A 167 31.74 3.79 8.83
N SER A 168 32.28 3.84 7.61
CA SER A 168 31.62 3.32 6.40
C SER A 168 32.13 1.91 6.07
N PHE A 169 31.22 1.02 5.70
CA PHE A 169 31.60 -0.31 5.26
C PHE A 169 32.39 -0.25 3.96
N VAL A 170 31.90 0.43 2.93
CA VAL A 170 32.53 0.43 1.60
C VAL A 170 33.76 1.31 1.55
N SER A 171 33.65 2.60 1.92
CA SER A 171 34.75 3.58 1.79
C SER A 171 35.75 3.57 2.95
N GLY A 172 35.48 2.77 3.97
CA GLY A 172 36.39 2.53 5.11
C GLY A 172 36.84 1.10 5.12
N TRP A 173 36.19 0.26 5.95
CA TRP A 173 36.68 -1.09 6.25
C TRP A 173 36.96 -1.95 5.01
N LEU A 174 36.03 -2.03 4.06
CA LEU A 174 36.19 -2.88 2.87
C LEU A 174 37.37 -2.38 2.01
N LYS A 175 37.44 -1.05 1.78
CA LYS A 175 38.54 -0.46 1.01
C LYS A 175 39.90 -0.74 1.64
N ASP A 176 40.01 -0.69 2.96
CA ASP A 176 41.29 -0.88 3.68
C ASP A 176 41.69 -2.36 3.82
N ASN A 177 40.80 -3.28 3.53
CA ASN A 177 41.04 -4.72 3.71
C ASN A 177 40.88 -5.56 2.43
N ILE A 178 40.41 -4.97 1.31
CA ILE A 178 40.07 -5.70 0.09
C ILE A 178 41.25 -6.53 -0.46
N ASP A 179 42.48 -6.02 -0.36
CA ASP A 179 43.70 -6.71 -0.82
C ASP A 179 44.07 -7.92 0.05
N LYS A 180 43.44 -8.10 1.22
CA LYS A 180 43.70 -9.19 2.17
C LYS A 180 42.63 -10.28 2.13
N LEU A 181 41.62 -10.10 1.34
CA LEU A 181 40.42 -10.95 1.24
C LEU A 181 40.38 -11.65 -0.11
N ASP A 182 39.88 -12.85 -0.13
CA ASP A 182 39.48 -13.50 -1.38
C ASP A 182 38.14 -12.90 -1.85
N VAL A 183 38.21 -12.08 -2.91
CA VAL A 183 37.08 -11.26 -3.39
C VAL A 183 36.62 -11.73 -4.76
N ILE A 184 35.32 -12.05 -4.85
CA ILE A 184 34.65 -12.30 -6.12
C ILE A 184 33.75 -11.09 -6.50
N ARG A 185 33.89 -10.60 -7.73
CA ARG A 185 32.97 -9.64 -8.34
C ARG A 185 31.87 -10.36 -9.11
N THR A 186 30.63 -9.95 -8.94
CA THR A 186 29.49 -10.47 -9.69
C THR A 186 28.59 -9.33 -10.16
N ASN A 187 28.49 -9.15 -11.48
CA ASN A 187 27.59 -8.15 -12.06
C ASN A 187 26.14 -8.67 -12.10
N ILE A 188 25.20 -7.81 -11.69
CA ILE A 188 23.77 -8.13 -11.55
C ILE A 188 22.95 -7.18 -12.43
N SER A 189 22.14 -7.75 -13.31
CA SER A 189 21.22 -7.01 -14.20
C SER A 189 19.78 -6.88 -13.67
N PHE A 190 19.39 -7.68 -12.68
CA PHE A 190 18.03 -7.70 -12.10
C PHE A 190 17.89 -6.84 -10.83
N ALA A 191 18.76 -5.86 -10.65
CA ALA A 191 18.72 -4.93 -9.51
C ALA A 191 18.29 -3.54 -9.95
N ARG A 192 17.49 -2.87 -9.11
CA ARG A 192 17.07 -1.46 -9.24
C ARG A 192 17.32 -0.73 -7.92
N GLU A 193 17.64 0.56 -7.96
CA GLU A 193 17.77 1.42 -6.77
C GLU A 193 16.62 2.41 -6.71
N VAL A 194 15.98 2.52 -5.55
CA VAL A 194 14.91 3.50 -5.27
C VAL A 194 15.43 4.53 -4.28
N GLY A 195 16.31 5.40 -4.78
CA GLY A 195 17.00 6.40 -3.95
C GLY A 195 16.58 7.84 -4.19
N GLU A 196 15.83 8.14 -5.24
CA GLU A 196 15.46 9.49 -5.69
C GLU A 196 13.99 9.57 -6.11
N LEU A 197 13.39 10.76 -5.98
CA LEU A 197 11.98 11.03 -6.33
C LEU A 197 11.62 10.60 -7.77
N LYS A 198 12.51 10.83 -8.73
CA LYS A 198 12.27 10.44 -10.13
C LYS A 198 11.97 8.95 -10.33
N HIS A 199 12.44 8.09 -9.42
CA HIS A 199 12.17 6.65 -9.45
C HIS A 199 10.74 6.36 -8.99
N LEU A 200 10.19 7.13 -8.04
CA LEU A 200 8.82 7.01 -7.57
C LEU A 200 7.82 7.65 -8.54
N ASP A 201 8.11 8.83 -9.09
CA ASP A 201 7.19 9.57 -9.96
C ASP A 201 6.83 8.82 -11.26
N ARG A 202 7.74 7.99 -11.78
CA ARG A 202 7.49 7.15 -12.95
C ARG A 202 6.48 6.05 -12.65
N GLU A 203 6.51 5.51 -11.45
CA GLU A 203 5.66 4.40 -11.01
C GLU A 203 4.21 4.84 -10.77
N PHE A 204 4.00 5.98 -10.11
CA PHE A 204 2.65 6.49 -9.85
C PHE A 204 1.83 6.77 -11.13
N LYS A 205 2.50 6.94 -12.28
CA LYS A 205 1.85 7.14 -13.58
C LYS A 205 1.46 5.84 -14.29
N ASN A 206 2.02 4.71 -13.90
CA ASN A 206 1.92 3.45 -14.65
C ASN A 206 1.15 2.33 -13.92
N THR A 207 0.81 2.48 -12.63
CA THR A 207 0.14 1.43 -11.87
C THR A 207 -1.37 1.57 -11.95
N THR A 208 -1.98 0.93 -12.94
CA THR A 208 -3.44 0.75 -13.05
C THR A 208 -3.92 -0.54 -12.38
N SER A 209 -3.02 -1.41 -11.92
CA SER A 209 -3.36 -2.71 -11.33
C SER A 209 -2.77 -2.88 -9.93
N ARG A 210 -3.44 -3.69 -9.10
CA ARG A 210 -2.92 -4.11 -7.78
C ARG A 210 -1.70 -5.02 -7.99
N PHE A 211 -0.76 -5.03 -7.05
CA PHE A 211 0.51 -5.80 -7.14
C PHE A 211 0.34 -7.31 -7.43
N PHE A 212 -0.82 -7.87 -7.15
CA PHE A 212 -1.14 -9.28 -7.38
C PHE A 212 -1.88 -9.56 -8.69
N ASN A 213 -2.16 -8.53 -9.50
CA ASN A 213 -2.81 -8.65 -10.81
C ASN A 213 -1.92 -8.03 -11.89
N SER A 214 -1.97 -8.60 -13.10
CA SER A 214 -1.54 -7.91 -14.32
C SER A 214 -2.75 -7.60 -15.19
N ILE A 215 -2.72 -6.44 -15.85
CA ILE A 215 -3.70 -6.04 -16.85
C ILE A 215 -2.96 -5.81 -18.15
N GLU A 216 -3.27 -6.59 -19.16
CA GLU A 216 -2.69 -6.49 -20.50
C GLU A 216 -3.73 -5.86 -21.44
N PHE A 217 -3.36 -4.76 -22.08
CA PHE A 217 -4.21 -4.03 -23.03
C PHE A 217 -3.83 -4.42 -24.45
N ALA A 218 -4.79 -4.91 -25.23
CA ALA A 218 -4.72 -5.02 -26.67
C ALA A 218 -5.60 -3.93 -27.32
N GLU A 219 -5.74 -3.94 -28.63
CA GLU A 219 -6.50 -2.91 -29.36
C GLU A 219 -7.98 -2.90 -28.97
N GLU A 220 -8.61 -4.06 -28.93
CA GLU A 220 -10.05 -4.23 -28.66
C GLU A 220 -10.35 -5.02 -27.38
N GLU A 221 -9.36 -5.59 -26.72
CA GLU A 221 -9.56 -6.40 -25.54
C GLU A 221 -8.61 -6.07 -24.39
N VAL A 222 -9.06 -6.40 -23.17
CA VAL A 222 -8.26 -6.33 -21.94
C VAL A 222 -8.23 -7.72 -21.33
N THR A 223 -7.02 -8.17 -20.96
CA THR A 223 -6.83 -9.45 -20.24
C THR A 223 -6.36 -9.17 -18.84
N LYS A 224 -7.05 -9.72 -17.83
CA LYS A 224 -6.69 -9.64 -16.41
C LYS A 224 -6.18 -11.01 -15.93
N LYS A 225 -5.01 -11.03 -15.30
CA LYS A 225 -4.38 -12.25 -14.77
C LYS A 225 -4.04 -12.07 -13.29
N CYS A 226 -4.22 -13.13 -12.50
CA CYS A 226 -3.67 -13.22 -11.16
C CYS A 226 -2.18 -13.56 -11.23
N LEU A 227 -1.34 -12.82 -10.53
CA LEU A 227 0.10 -13.06 -10.42
C LEU A 227 0.47 -13.88 -9.18
N ASP A 228 -0.42 -13.90 -8.18
CA ASP A 228 -0.19 -14.59 -6.91
C ASP A 228 -1.41 -15.48 -6.59
N PRO A 229 -1.26 -16.82 -6.57
CA PRO A 229 -2.35 -17.77 -6.33
C PRO A 229 -3.15 -17.50 -5.05
N LYS A 230 -2.55 -16.88 -4.05
CA LYS A 230 -3.23 -16.47 -2.81
C LYS A 230 -4.44 -15.56 -3.06
N TYR A 231 -4.43 -14.79 -4.14
CA TYR A 231 -5.46 -13.81 -4.51
C TYR A 231 -6.38 -14.27 -5.64
N GLU A 232 -6.25 -15.51 -6.13
CA GLU A 232 -7.04 -16.03 -7.25
C GLU A 232 -8.55 -16.01 -6.96
N HIS A 233 -8.93 -16.25 -5.70
CA HIS A 233 -10.32 -16.18 -5.25
C HIS A 233 -10.99 -14.81 -5.51
N LEU A 234 -10.22 -13.70 -5.54
CA LEU A 234 -10.74 -12.37 -5.83
C LEU A 234 -11.14 -12.23 -7.32
N ILE A 235 -10.34 -12.83 -8.21
CA ILE A 235 -10.68 -12.87 -9.65
C ILE A 235 -11.89 -13.78 -9.90
N ASP A 236 -12.01 -14.87 -9.16
CA ASP A 236 -13.16 -15.77 -9.28
C ASP A 236 -14.45 -15.13 -8.76
N ASP A 237 -14.38 -14.33 -7.70
CA ASP A 237 -15.50 -13.53 -7.20
C ASP A 237 -15.93 -12.49 -8.24
N GLU A 238 -14.97 -11.79 -8.86
CA GLU A 238 -15.22 -10.83 -9.94
C GLU A 238 -15.86 -11.50 -11.16
N LYS A 239 -15.34 -12.63 -11.64
CA LYS A 239 -15.92 -13.44 -12.72
C LYS A 239 -17.36 -13.89 -12.41
N ARG A 240 -17.63 -14.28 -11.16
CA ARG A 240 -18.97 -14.64 -10.68
C ARG A 240 -19.93 -13.48 -10.82
N TRP A 241 -19.51 -12.31 -10.36
CA TRP A 241 -20.33 -11.11 -10.46
C TRP A 241 -20.73 -10.78 -11.91
N TYR A 242 -19.76 -10.75 -12.85
CA TYR A 242 -20.06 -10.53 -14.27
C TYR A 242 -21.02 -11.57 -14.84
N LYS A 243 -20.87 -12.86 -14.47
CA LYS A 243 -21.80 -13.91 -14.91
C LYS A 243 -23.23 -13.65 -14.44
N GLU A 244 -23.39 -13.25 -13.17
CA GLU A 244 -24.72 -13.02 -12.59
C GLU A 244 -25.38 -11.77 -13.20
N VAL A 245 -24.71 -10.65 -13.30
CA VAL A 245 -25.30 -9.42 -13.85
C VAL A 245 -25.57 -9.51 -15.35
N LYS A 246 -24.74 -10.26 -16.11
CA LYS A 246 -24.97 -10.52 -17.52
C LYS A 246 -26.23 -11.37 -17.78
N LYS A 247 -26.47 -12.39 -16.94
CA LYS A 247 -27.74 -13.18 -17.00
C LYS A 247 -28.98 -12.31 -16.77
N LEU A 248 -28.84 -11.26 -15.98
CA LEU A 248 -29.91 -10.32 -15.65
C LEU A 248 -29.97 -9.12 -16.60
N ASN A 249 -29.20 -9.17 -17.71
CA ASN A 249 -29.15 -8.13 -18.75
C ASN A 249 -28.70 -6.75 -18.28
N PHE A 250 -27.84 -6.66 -17.27
CA PHE A 250 -27.20 -5.41 -16.89
C PHE A 250 -26.29 -4.90 -18.02
N LYS A 251 -26.44 -3.63 -18.41
CA LYS A 251 -25.81 -3.06 -19.61
C LYS A 251 -24.53 -2.27 -19.35
N ASN A 252 -24.34 -1.77 -18.13
CA ASN A 252 -23.25 -0.87 -17.79
C ASN A 252 -21.95 -1.63 -17.45
N ILE A 253 -21.62 -2.66 -18.21
CA ILE A 253 -20.42 -3.49 -18.08
C ILE A 253 -19.81 -3.80 -19.44
N PRO A 254 -18.49 -4.03 -19.56
CA PRO A 254 -17.89 -4.50 -20.79
C PRO A 254 -18.39 -5.92 -21.15
N ASP A 255 -18.38 -6.24 -22.42
CA ASP A 255 -18.65 -7.60 -22.85
C ASP A 255 -17.51 -8.54 -22.43
N ILE A 256 -17.88 -9.67 -21.80
CA ILE A 256 -16.89 -10.68 -21.40
C ILE A 256 -16.66 -11.64 -22.56
N ILE A 257 -15.45 -11.59 -23.12
CA ILE A 257 -15.01 -12.41 -24.26
C ILE A 257 -14.66 -13.82 -23.79
N SER A 258 -13.98 -13.96 -22.65
CA SER A 258 -13.59 -15.25 -22.09
C SER A 258 -13.47 -15.21 -20.57
N TYR A 259 -14.14 -16.13 -19.87
CA TYR A 259 -13.99 -16.31 -18.42
C TYR A 259 -12.75 -17.12 -18.05
N ASN A 260 -12.26 -18.00 -18.90
CA ASN A 260 -11.07 -18.81 -18.61
C ASN A 260 -9.82 -17.94 -18.57
N LEU A 261 -9.61 -17.15 -19.62
CA LEU A 261 -8.48 -16.22 -19.71
C LEU A 261 -8.79 -14.87 -19.09
N PHE A 262 -9.98 -14.68 -18.58
CA PHE A 262 -10.57 -13.45 -18.08
C PHE A 262 -10.27 -12.25 -18.99
N LYS A 263 -10.84 -12.35 -20.19
CA LYS A 263 -10.77 -11.33 -21.23
C LYS A 263 -12.10 -10.61 -21.36
N MET A 264 -12.04 -9.32 -21.53
CA MET A 264 -13.20 -8.45 -21.73
C MET A 264 -12.94 -7.42 -22.83
N GLU A 265 -14.01 -6.87 -23.36
CA GLU A 265 -13.99 -5.74 -24.27
C GLU A 265 -13.21 -4.56 -23.68
N ARG A 266 -12.41 -3.90 -24.50
CA ARG A 266 -11.71 -2.68 -24.11
C ARG A 266 -12.62 -1.47 -24.29
N ILE A 267 -13.11 -0.93 -23.20
CA ILE A 267 -13.83 0.34 -23.20
C ILE A 267 -12.84 1.50 -23.21
N VAL A 268 -12.99 2.42 -24.15
CA VAL A 268 -12.19 3.64 -24.23
C VAL A 268 -12.95 4.77 -23.54
N GLY A 269 -12.40 5.27 -22.44
CA GLY A 269 -13.01 6.31 -21.64
C GLY A 269 -12.03 6.94 -20.65
N ASN A 270 -12.54 7.81 -19.78
CA ASN A 270 -11.78 8.47 -18.74
C ASN A 270 -12.36 8.12 -17.36
N HIS A 271 -11.49 7.98 -16.37
CA HIS A 271 -11.92 7.90 -14.97
C HIS A 271 -12.29 9.30 -14.45
N CYS A 272 -13.30 9.37 -13.58
CA CYS A 272 -13.81 10.64 -13.05
C CYS A 272 -12.74 11.49 -12.36
N HIS A 273 -11.81 10.87 -11.63
CA HIS A 273 -10.74 11.57 -10.91
C HIS A 273 -9.62 12.13 -11.82
N GLN A 274 -9.48 11.63 -13.06
CA GLN A 274 -8.38 12.01 -13.97
C GLN A 274 -8.66 13.27 -14.77
N LYS A 275 -9.92 13.66 -14.94
CA LYS A 275 -10.35 14.80 -15.79
C LYS A 275 -11.23 15.79 -15.05
N THR A 276 -11.01 15.95 -13.77
CA THR A 276 -11.83 16.81 -12.91
C THR A 276 -11.88 18.26 -13.41
N ASP A 277 -10.74 18.79 -13.88
CA ASP A 277 -10.65 20.20 -14.32
C ASP A 277 -11.21 20.43 -15.73
N ASP A 278 -11.39 19.35 -16.52
CA ASP A 278 -11.93 19.41 -17.86
C ASP A 278 -13.47 19.48 -17.89
N TRP A 279 -14.13 19.19 -16.75
CA TRP A 279 -15.60 19.13 -16.66
C TRP A 279 -16.19 20.31 -15.87
N SER A 280 -17.21 20.96 -16.46
CA SER A 280 -18.00 21.97 -15.74
C SER A 280 -18.79 21.32 -14.60
N LEU A 281 -19.35 22.14 -13.70
CA LEU A 281 -20.20 21.65 -12.62
C LEU A 281 -21.44 20.92 -13.15
N GLU A 282 -22.06 21.43 -14.22
CA GLU A 282 -23.21 20.83 -14.87
C GLU A 282 -22.87 19.46 -15.44
N GLN A 283 -21.71 19.33 -16.10
CA GLN A 283 -21.23 18.04 -16.62
C GLN A 283 -20.97 17.03 -15.49
N LYS A 284 -20.36 17.46 -14.39
CA LYS A 284 -20.17 16.63 -13.20
C LYS A 284 -21.49 16.12 -12.62
N ILE A 285 -22.50 17.00 -12.55
CA ILE A 285 -23.86 16.63 -12.11
C ILE A 285 -24.47 15.59 -13.06
N GLU A 286 -24.34 15.77 -14.37
CA GLU A 286 -24.87 14.85 -15.36
C GLU A 286 -24.20 13.47 -15.28
N ILE A 287 -22.86 13.44 -15.19
CA ILE A 287 -22.09 12.22 -15.01
C ILE A 287 -22.50 11.50 -13.71
N LEU A 288 -22.62 12.24 -12.60
CA LEU A 288 -23.04 11.67 -11.32
C LEU A 288 -24.46 11.08 -11.40
N ASN A 289 -25.38 11.74 -12.11
CA ASN A 289 -26.72 11.19 -12.38
C ASN A 289 -26.64 9.89 -13.19
N LYS A 290 -25.81 9.81 -14.22
CA LYS A 290 -25.63 8.59 -15.02
C LYS A 290 -25.07 7.44 -14.17
N ILE A 291 -24.05 7.71 -13.35
CA ILE A 291 -23.50 6.73 -12.40
C ILE A 291 -24.58 6.27 -11.40
N GLY A 292 -25.31 7.21 -10.82
CA GLY A 292 -26.39 6.91 -9.87
C GLY A 292 -27.53 6.10 -10.48
N ASN A 293 -27.93 6.42 -11.71
CA ASN A 293 -28.95 5.66 -12.44
C ASN A 293 -28.48 4.22 -12.75
N ALA A 294 -27.20 4.06 -13.12
CA ALA A 294 -26.60 2.74 -13.34
C ALA A 294 -26.56 1.92 -12.04
N LEU A 295 -26.20 2.53 -10.90
CA LEU A 295 -26.28 1.87 -9.59
C LEU A 295 -27.71 1.49 -9.21
N HIS A 296 -28.71 2.37 -9.41
CA HIS A 296 -30.10 2.03 -9.17
C HIS A 296 -30.57 0.87 -10.07
N SER A 297 -30.16 0.86 -11.34
CA SER A 297 -30.43 -0.23 -12.26
C SER A 297 -29.85 -1.55 -11.75
N LEU A 298 -28.56 -1.55 -11.36
CA LEU A 298 -27.89 -2.69 -10.77
C LEU A 298 -28.64 -3.23 -9.53
N HIS A 299 -28.95 -2.34 -8.58
CA HIS A 299 -29.62 -2.72 -7.33
C HIS A 299 -31.06 -3.22 -7.55
N SER A 300 -31.70 -2.90 -8.67
CA SER A 300 -33.05 -3.35 -8.99
C SER A 300 -33.12 -4.71 -9.69
N LEU A 301 -31.99 -5.27 -10.12
CA LEU A 301 -31.95 -6.52 -10.89
C LEU A 301 -32.49 -7.71 -10.11
N SER A 302 -32.13 -7.83 -8.84
CA SER A 302 -32.53 -8.93 -7.97
C SER A 302 -32.33 -8.58 -6.51
N THR A 303 -33.14 -9.20 -5.63
CA THR A 303 -33.06 -9.03 -4.19
C THR A 303 -33.16 -10.39 -3.50
N VAL A 304 -32.53 -10.50 -2.35
CA VAL A 304 -32.63 -11.65 -1.43
C VAL A 304 -32.86 -11.16 0.01
N GLU A 305 -33.30 -12.03 0.90
CA GLU A 305 -33.37 -11.73 2.32
C GLU A 305 -31.99 -11.37 2.85
N ALA A 306 -31.90 -10.36 3.71
CA ALA A 306 -30.64 -9.91 4.26
C ALA A 306 -30.11 -10.86 5.32
N SER A 307 -28.82 -11.17 5.26
CA SER A 307 -28.11 -11.89 6.31
C SER A 307 -27.61 -10.91 7.38
N ARG A 308 -28.16 -11.04 8.61
CA ARG A 308 -27.65 -10.23 9.73
C ARG A 308 -26.18 -10.55 10.04
N GLN A 309 -25.76 -11.81 9.87
CA GLN A 309 -24.38 -12.19 10.09
C GLN A 309 -23.44 -11.51 9.10
N ASP A 310 -23.82 -11.41 7.82
CA ASP A 310 -23.02 -10.73 6.80
C ASP A 310 -22.88 -9.22 7.08
N LEU A 311 -23.94 -8.57 7.61
CA LEU A 311 -23.85 -7.17 8.08
C LEU A 311 -22.84 -7.03 9.22
N VAL A 312 -22.90 -7.94 10.21
CA VAL A 312 -21.94 -7.94 11.32
C VAL A 312 -20.52 -8.18 10.82
N ASP A 313 -20.32 -9.12 9.92
CA ASP A 313 -19.00 -9.45 9.37
C ASP A 313 -18.40 -8.29 8.58
N VAL A 314 -19.19 -7.63 7.74
CA VAL A 314 -18.70 -6.54 6.89
C VAL A 314 -18.55 -5.23 7.65
N TYR A 315 -19.49 -4.89 8.54
CA TYR A 315 -19.50 -3.57 9.19
C TYR A 315 -18.75 -3.54 10.52
N LYS A 316 -18.89 -4.61 11.33
CA LYS A 316 -18.26 -4.68 12.65
C LYS A 316 -16.93 -5.45 12.58
N ASN A 317 -16.99 -6.75 12.34
CA ASN A 317 -15.84 -7.65 12.48
C ASN A 317 -14.67 -7.18 11.60
N LYS A 318 -14.90 -7.02 10.30
CA LYS A 318 -13.89 -6.57 9.35
C LYS A 318 -13.27 -5.21 9.73
N THR A 319 -14.08 -4.26 10.23
CA THR A 319 -13.58 -2.93 10.62
C THR A 319 -12.70 -3.02 11.84
N PHE A 320 -13.15 -3.72 12.88
CA PHE A 320 -12.41 -3.87 14.14
C PHE A 320 -11.14 -4.71 13.97
N ASP A 321 -11.20 -5.81 13.22
CA ASP A 321 -10.03 -6.66 12.96
C ASP A 321 -8.94 -5.89 12.19
N ARG A 322 -9.34 -5.08 11.21
CA ARG A 322 -8.42 -4.28 10.42
C ARG A 322 -7.80 -3.12 11.20
N ILE A 323 -8.57 -2.47 12.08
CA ILE A 323 -8.01 -1.47 12.98
C ILE A 323 -7.08 -2.11 14.00
N LYS A 324 -7.48 -3.23 14.62
CA LYS A 324 -6.63 -3.96 15.57
C LYS A 324 -5.28 -4.37 14.96
N LEU A 325 -5.26 -4.70 13.67
CA LEU A 325 -4.02 -5.02 12.96
C LEU A 325 -3.04 -3.84 12.98
N VAL A 326 -3.51 -2.59 12.82
CA VAL A 326 -2.66 -1.40 12.61
C VAL A 326 -2.69 -0.40 13.77
N GLU A 327 -3.40 -0.67 14.86
CA GLU A 327 -3.57 0.26 15.99
C GLU A 327 -2.23 0.79 16.53
N LYS A 328 -1.20 -0.08 16.61
CA LYS A 328 0.15 0.29 17.06
C LYS A 328 0.88 1.26 16.13
N LEU A 329 0.45 1.34 14.87
CA LEU A 329 1.00 2.27 13.87
C LEU A 329 0.36 3.65 13.92
N ILE A 330 -0.69 3.85 14.72
CA ILE A 330 -1.43 5.10 14.83
C ILE A 330 -1.07 5.76 16.16
N PRO A 331 -0.18 6.78 16.19
CA PRO A 331 0.33 7.36 17.43
C PRO A 331 -0.74 7.92 18.36
N PHE A 332 -1.84 8.42 17.80
CA PHE A 332 -2.97 9.04 18.52
C PHE A 332 -4.14 8.08 18.75
N PHE A 333 -3.96 6.77 18.56
CA PHE A 333 -5.03 5.78 18.69
C PHE A 333 -5.66 5.74 20.08
N GLU A 334 -4.86 5.82 21.13
CA GLU A 334 -5.30 5.77 22.52
C GLU A 334 -5.90 7.10 23.03
N SER A 335 -5.81 8.16 22.24
CA SER A 335 -6.32 9.48 22.64
C SER A 335 -7.85 9.53 22.53
N LYS A 336 -8.50 10.05 23.59
CA LYS A 336 -9.95 10.25 23.59
C LYS A 336 -10.37 11.35 22.61
N ASP A 337 -9.62 12.44 22.60
CA ASP A 337 -9.80 13.59 21.73
C ASP A 337 -8.56 13.71 20.84
N ILE A 338 -8.77 13.75 19.53
CA ILE A 338 -7.70 13.88 18.55
C ILE A 338 -7.82 15.24 17.89
N ASN A 339 -6.76 16.03 17.93
CA ASN A 339 -6.67 17.28 17.17
C ASN A 339 -6.30 16.98 15.72
N ILE A 340 -7.23 17.19 14.80
CA ILE A 340 -7.00 17.01 13.37
C ILE A 340 -7.06 18.40 12.71
N ASN A 341 -5.96 18.82 12.11
CA ASN A 341 -5.86 20.12 11.44
C ASN A 341 -6.35 21.32 12.29
N GLY A 342 -6.07 21.28 13.61
CA GLY A 342 -6.47 22.34 14.54
C GLY A 342 -7.86 22.18 15.16
N THR A 343 -8.66 21.20 14.74
CA THR A 343 -9.99 20.91 15.30
C THR A 343 -9.97 19.64 16.14
N ASN A 344 -10.61 19.65 17.31
CA ASN A 344 -10.69 18.49 18.19
C ASN A 344 -11.88 17.60 17.83
N PHE A 345 -11.62 16.31 17.67
CA PHE A 345 -12.59 15.27 17.31
C PHE A 345 -12.57 14.14 18.32
N LYS A 346 -13.73 13.56 18.60
CA LYS A 346 -13.88 12.37 19.46
C LYS A 346 -13.44 11.12 18.75
N ASN A 347 -12.64 10.30 19.39
CA ASN A 347 -12.14 9.05 18.85
C ASN A 347 -13.10 7.89 19.18
N PRO A 348 -13.80 7.27 18.20
CA PRO A 348 -14.77 6.20 18.46
C PRO A 348 -14.13 4.90 18.99
N PHE A 349 -12.82 4.72 18.81
CA PHE A 349 -12.11 3.55 19.33
C PHE A 349 -11.62 3.72 20.76
N HIS A 350 -11.66 4.94 21.33
CA HIS A 350 -11.35 5.14 22.73
C HIS A 350 -12.35 4.36 23.62
N PRO A 351 -11.91 3.66 24.68
CA PRO A 351 -12.77 2.80 25.50
C PRO A 351 -14.07 3.46 25.98
N SER A 352 -14.05 4.75 26.31
CA SER A 352 -15.24 5.49 26.79
C SER A 352 -16.28 5.82 25.70
N LEU A 353 -15.98 5.65 24.43
CA LEU A 353 -16.86 5.96 23.28
C LEU A 353 -17.19 4.73 22.44
N ARG A 354 -16.48 3.63 22.67
CA ARG A 354 -16.56 2.42 21.87
C ARG A 354 -17.97 1.79 21.86
N ASP A 355 -18.65 1.80 22.99
CA ASP A 355 -20.00 1.23 23.10
C ASP A 355 -21.01 2.04 22.30
N GLU A 356 -20.89 3.37 22.30
CA GLU A 356 -21.73 4.25 21.47
C GLU A 356 -21.50 3.96 19.96
N PHE A 357 -20.24 3.79 19.57
CA PHE A 357 -19.88 3.44 18.19
C PHE A 357 -20.49 2.08 17.77
N LEU A 358 -20.36 1.07 18.63
CA LEU A 358 -20.92 -0.26 18.39
C LEU A 358 -22.45 -0.20 18.28
N LEU A 359 -23.13 0.53 19.14
CA LEU A 359 -24.59 0.68 19.09
C LEU A 359 -25.07 1.34 17.78
N LYS A 360 -24.31 2.31 17.22
CA LYS A 360 -24.66 2.92 15.93
C LYS A 360 -24.46 1.91 14.79
N ILE A 361 -23.39 1.08 14.83
CA ILE A 361 -23.16 0.03 13.82
C ILE A 361 -24.28 -1.02 13.87
N GLU A 362 -24.70 -1.44 15.06
CA GLU A 362 -25.78 -2.42 15.23
C GLU A 362 -27.15 -1.97 14.69
N LYS A 363 -27.35 -0.65 14.55
CA LYS A 363 -28.54 -0.06 13.94
C LYS A 363 -28.54 -0.08 12.41
N LEU A 364 -27.44 -0.46 11.77
CA LEU A 364 -27.33 -0.60 10.32
C LEU A 364 -28.01 -1.88 9.80
N ASN A 365 -29.28 -2.07 10.15
CA ASN A 365 -30.05 -3.22 9.66
C ASN A 365 -30.73 -2.90 8.32
N THR A 366 -31.03 -3.94 7.56
CA THR A 366 -31.88 -3.94 6.36
C THR A 366 -32.56 -5.30 6.24
N ASP A 367 -33.74 -5.36 5.65
CA ASP A 367 -34.48 -6.61 5.45
C ASP A 367 -34.07 -7.32 4.16
N THR A 368 -33.46 -6.61 3.22
CA THR A 368 -33.10 -7.14 1.91
C THR A 368 -31.70 -6.74 1.48
N PHE A 369 -31.01 -7.66 0.81
CA PHE A 369 -29.82 -7.41 0.03
C PHE A 369 -30.16 -7.32 -1.46
N ASN A 370 -29.40 -6.49 -2.16
CA ASN A 370 -29.46 -6.28 -3.59
C ASN A 370 -28.18 -6.79 -4.24
N ILE A 371 -28.18 -7.00 -5.55
CA ILE A 371 -26.90 -7.13 -6.26
C ILE A 371 -26.17 -5.80 -6.13
N ILE A 372 -24.94 -5.84 -5.63
CA ILE A 372 -24.08 -4.68 -5.45
C ILE A 372 -22.79 -4.80 -6.26
N HIS A 373 -22.17 -3.68 -6.60
CA HIS A 373 -20.82 -3.65 -7.15
C HIS A 373 -19.76 -3.95 -6.07
N GLY A 374 -19.98 -3.42 -4.87
CA GLY A 374 -19.13 -3.60 -3.70
C GLY A 374 -17.89 -2.70 -3.65
N ASP A 375 -17.54 -2.01 -4.75
CA ASP A 375 -16.43 -1.04 -4.80
C ASP A 375 -16.62 0.05 -5.87
N PRO A 376 -17.77 0.73 -5.97
CA PRO A 376 -18.03 1.73 -6.99
C PRO A 376 -17.31 3.06 -6.66
N THR A 377 -15.99 3.07 -6.77
CA THR A 377 -15.12 4.24 -6.67
C THR A 377 -14.81 4.82 -8.05
N PHE A 378 -14.31 6.03 -8.12
CA PHE A 378 -13.97 6.68 -9.40
C PHE A 378 -12.97 5.92 -10.26
N ASN A 379 -12.12 5.10 -9.64
CA ASN A 379 -11.19 4.22 -10.35
C ASN A 379 -11.87 3.05 -11.06
N ASN A 380 -13.11 2.72 -10.64
CA ASN A 380 -13.85 1.55 -11.12
C ASN A 380 -14.99 1.94 -12.08
N PHE A 381 -14.97 3.18 -12.58
CA PHE A 381 -15.83 3.65 -13.65
C PHE A 381 -15.02 4.19 -14.82
N LEU A 382 -15.52 3.95 -16.03
CA LEU A 382 -15.10 4.67 -17.24
C LEU A 382 -16.28 5.42 -17.81
N ILE A 383 -16.03 6.68 -18.20
CA ILE A 383 -16.96 7.53 -18.92
C ILE A 383 -16.46 7.61 -20.37
N THR A 384 -17.23 7.11 -21.30
CA THR A 384 -16.90 7.16 -22.73
C THR A 384 -17.06 8.58 -23.30
N LYS A 385 -16.68 8.80 -24.56
CA LYS A 385 -16.91 10.08 -25.25
C LYS A 385 -18.39 10.41 -25.41
N ASP A 386 -19.23 9.37 -25.51
CA ASP A 386 -20.69 9.50 -25.60
C ASP A 386 -21.34 9.58 -24.21
N GLU A 387 -20.49 9.79 -23.19
CA GLU A 387 -20.87 9.90 -21.78
C GLU A 387 -21.61 8.67 -21.21
N GLU A 388 -21.40 7.51 -21.78
CA GLU A 388 -21.86 6.25 -21.21
C GLU A 388 -20.96 5.81 -20.05
N VAL A 389 -21.57 5.19 -19.03
CA VAL A 389 -20.90 4.74 -17.81
C VAL A 389 -20.71 3.24 -17.85
N PHE A 390 -19.47 2.78 -17.69
CA PHE A 390 -19.15 1.36 -17.56
C PHE A 390 -18.50 1.08 -16.21
N PHE A 391 -18.96 0.01 -15.55
CA PHE A 391 -18.43 -0.49 -14.28
C PHE A 391 -17.35 -1.56 -14.51
N PHE A 392 -16.29 -1.48 -13.70
CA PHE A 392 -15.16 -2.40 -13.72
C PHE A 392 -14.78 -2.81 -12.29
N ASP A 393 -14.02 -3.89 -12.18
CA ASP A 393 -13.42 -4.37 -10.94
C ASP A 393 -14.44 -4.51 -9.78
N PRO A 394 -15.64 -5.13 -10.02
CA PRO A 394 -16.60 -5.37 -8.96
C PRO A 394 -15.98 -6.28 -7.90
N ARG A 395 -16.35 -6.07 -6.65
CA ARG A 395 -15.83 -6.89 -5.57
C ARG A 395 -16.34 -8.33 -5.61
N GLY A 396 -17.55 -8.54 -6.15
CA GLY A 396 -18.17 -9.86 -6.31
C GLY A 396 -18.45 -10.63 -5.02
N SER A 397 -18.24 -9.97 -3.86
CA SER A 397 -18.43 -10.61 -2.54
C SER A 397 -18.78 -9.60 -1.46
N PHE A 398 -19.93 -9.86 -0.78
CA PHE A 398 -20.36 -9.21 0.46
C PHE A 398 -20.50 -10.29 1.56
N SER A 399 -19.38 -10.84 2.02
CA SER A 399 -19.34 -12.00 2.91
C SER A 399 -19.94 -13.27 2.27
N GLN A 400 -20.80 -14.02 2.95
CA GLN A 400 -21.32 -15.30 2.48
C GLN A 400 -22.38 -15.16 1.36
N THR A 401 -23.12 -14.06 1.35
CA THR A 401 -24.13 -13.77 0.33
C THR A 401 -23.56 -13.40 -1.06
N LYS A 402 -22.22 -13.36 -1.18
CA LYS A 402 -21.49 -13.16 -2.45
C LYS A 402 -21.87 -11.84 -3.13
N VAL A 403 -22.50 -11.92 -4.32
CA VAL A 403 -22.85 -10.74 -5.13
C VAL A 403 -24.00 -9.90 -4.52
N TYR A 404 -24.71 -10.48 -3.53
CA TYR A 404 -25.78 -9.77 -2.83
C TYR A 404 -25.26 -9.11 -1.57
N GLY A 405 -25.61 -7.85 -1.38
CA GLY A 405 -25.23 -7.06 -0.21
C GLY A 405 -26.13 -5.85 0.01
N ASP A 406 -25.78 -5.09 1.03
CA ASP A 406 -26.47 -3.87 1.34
C ASP A 406 -26.18 -2.77 0.29
N LYS A 407 -27.17 -2.37 -0.48
CA LYS A 407 -27.03 -1.32 -1.51
C LYS A 407 -26.50 0.00 -0.96
N ARG A 408 -26.72 0.30 0.34
CA ARG A 408 -26.17 1.51 0.99
C ARG A 408 -24.64 1.52 0.99
N TYR A 409 -24.01 0.34 0.99
CA TYR A 409 -22.57 0.20 0.92
C TYR A 409 -21.99 0.76 -0.40
N ASP A 410 -22.65 0.49 -1.53
CA ASP A 410 -22.25 1.07 -2.83
C ASP A 410 -22.33 2.60 -2.83
N TRP A 411 -23.42 3.16 -2.30
CA TRP A 411 -23.56 4.61 -2.18
C TRP A 411 -22.52 5.23 -1.24
N ALA A 412 -22.17 4.55 -0.15
CA ALA A 412 -21.08 4.98 0.73
C ALA A 412 -19.72 4.88 0.04
N LYS A 413 -19.51 3.90 -0.84
CA LYS A 413 -18.30 3.78 -1.67
C LYS A 413 -18.23 4.88 -2.75
N LEU A 414 -19.34 5.26 -3.35
CA LEU A 414 -19.37 6.40 -4.26
C LEU A 414 -19.10 7.72 -3.50
N TYR A 415 -19.69 7.89 -2.31
CA TYR A 415 -19.40 9.03 -1.43
C TYR A 415 -17.92 9.10 -1.06
N TYR A 416 -17.27 7.95 -0.86
CA TYR A 416 -15.86 7.81 -0.55
C TYR A 416 -14.94 8.44 -1.61
N SER A 417 -15.30 8.34 -2.90
CA SER A 417 -14.63 9.06 -3.99
C SER A 417 -15.12 10.51 -4.12
N VAL A 418 -16.43 10.75 -4.25
CA VAL A 418 -16.99 12.07 -4.55
C VAL A 418 -16.63 13.11 -3.48
N VAL A 419 -16.80 12.76 -2.20
CA VAL A 419 -16.62 13.70 -1.07
C VAL A 419 -15.37 13.35 -0.24
N GLY A 420 -15.09 12.06 -0.11
CA GLY A 420 -13.99 11.56 0.72
C GLY A 420 -12.59 11.80 0.17
N ASN A 421 -12.45 12.05 -1.13
CA ASN A 421 -11.15 12.16 -1.82
C ASN A 421 -10.28 10.89 -1.70
N TYR A 422 -10.93 9.72 -1.68
CA TYR A 422 -10.23 8.45 -1.61
C TYR A 422 -9.17 8.29 -2.69
N ASP A 423 -9.49 8.69 -3.91
CA ASP A 423 -8.59 8.55 -5.06
C ASP A 423 -7.29 9.33 -4.85
N SER A 424 -7.37 10.50 -4.20
CA SER A 424 -6.17 11.28 -3.81
C SER A 424 -5.31 10.58 -2.74
N VAL A 425 -5.94 9.88 -1.79
CA VAL A 425 -5.18 9.06 -0.82
C VAL A 425 -4.55 7.85 -1.51
N ASN A 426 -5.29 7.19 -2.38
CA ASN A 426 -4.81 6.02 -3.13
C ASN A 426 -3.62 6.36 -4.04
N GLU A 427 -3.63 7.53 -4.67
CA GLU A 427 -2.57 8.05 -5.54
C GLU A 427 -1.47 8.82 -4.79
N LYS A 428 -1.48 8.80 -3.46
CA LYS A 428 -0.50 9.52 -2.61
C LYS A 428 -0.48 11.03 -2.83
N ARG A 429 -1.58 11.64 -3.29
CA ARG A 429 -1.75 13.08 -3.46
C ARG A 429 -2.19 13.75 -2.16
N PHE A 430 -1.42 13.50 -1.11
CA PHE A 430 -1.57 14.09 0.23
C PHE A 430 -0.22 14.27 0.90
N LYS A 431 -0.21 14.98 2.04
CA LYS A 431 1.00 15.19 2.84
C LYS A 431 0.62 15.22 4.32
N VAL A 432 1.31 14.43 5.13
CA VAL A 432 1.25 14.52 6.59
C VAL A 432 2.36 15.46 7.06
N ASP A 433 1.95 16.58 7.66
CA ASP A 433 2.90 17.62 8.11
C ASP A 433 3.47 17.32 9.50
N ASN A 434 2.60 17.01 10.46
CA ASN A 434 3.00 16.66 11.82
C ASN A 434 2.01 15.67 12.42
N TYR A 435 2.47 14.91 13.39
CA TYR A 435 1.63 14.09 14.26
C TYR A 435 2.35 13.85 15.60
N ASP A 436 1.56 13.59 16.64
CA ASP A 436 2.00 13.12 17.95
C ASP A 436 0.97 12.15 18.55
N SER A 437 1.02 11.92 19.86
CA SER A 437 0.07 11.05 20.56
C SER A 437 -1.36 11.59 20.66
N HIS A 438 -1.61 12.84 20.26
CA HIS A 438 -2.91 13.51 20.40
C HIS A 438 -3.33 14.29 19.16
N SER A 439 -2.46 14.39 18.16
CA SER A 439 -2.70 15.25 17.02
C SER A 439 -2.17 14.69 15.69
N ILE A 440 -2.80 15.15 14.61
CA ILE A 440 -2.31 14.99 13.24
C ILE A 440 -2.65 16.24 12.43
N SER A 441 -1.69 16.70 11.63
CA SER A 441 -1.90 17.74 10.62
C SER A 441 -1.54 17.20 9.25
N TYR A 442 -2.49 17.28 8.33
CA TYR A 442 -2.29 16.79 6.96
C TYR A 442 -3.04 17.67 5.94
N THR A 443 -2.58 17.63 4.71
CA THR A 443 -3.26 18.19 3.55
C THR A 443 -3.61 17.07 2.58
N LEU A 444 -4.81 17.11 2.01
CA LEU A 444 -5.31 16.18 1.01
C LEU A 444 -5.73 16.96 -0.22
N GLU A 445 -5.25 16.55 -1.39
CA GLU A 445 -5.58 17.19 -2.64
C GLU A 445 -7.06 16.93 -3.01
N SER A 446 -7.79 17.99 -3.32
CA SER A 446 -9.19 17.91 -3.72
C SER A 446 -9.32 17.21 -5.07
N ASN A 447 -10.37 16.42 -5.23
CA ASN A 447 -10.75 15.84 -6.50
C ASN A 447 -11.74 16.73 -7.28
N GLY A 448 -12.19 17.85 -6.68
CA GLY A 448 -13.08 18.83 -7.31
C GLY A 448 -14.54 18.38 -7.46
N TRP A 449 -14.98 17.35 -6.71
CA TRP A 449 -16.37 16.85 -6.73
C TRP A 449 -17.10 17.04 -5.40
N GLU A 450 -16.43 17.50 -4.35
CA GLU A 450 -16.96 17.56 -2.97
C GLU A 450 -18.20 18.43 -2.84
N SER A 451 -18.31 19.47 -3.68
CA SER A 451 -19.50 20.35 -3.72
C SER A 451 -20.78 19.63 -4.11
N LEU A 452 -20.68 18.42 -4.67
CA LEU A 452 -21.82 17.60 -5.07
C LEU A 452 -22.36 16.69 -3.95
N GLU A 453 -21.92 16.84 -2.70
CA GLU A 453 -22.41 16.02 -1.58
C GLU A 453 -23.92 15.97 -1.49
N GLN A 454 -24.57 17.14 -1.46
CA GLN A 454 -26.03 17.20 -1.33
C GLN A 454 -26.75 16.56 -2.52
N HIS A 455 -26.19 16.72 -3.72
CA HIS A 455 -26.74 16.10 -4.93
C HIS A 455 -26.63 14.57 -4.85
N LEU A 456 -25.47 14.05 -4.44
CA LEU A 456 -25.24 12.62 -4.25
C LEU A 456 -26.18 12.02 -3.21
N ILE A 457 -26.36 12.67 -2.05
CA ILE A 457 -27.29 12.21 -0.99
C ILE A 457 -28.71 12.14 -1.54
N LYS A 458 -29.18 13.18 -2.22
CA LYS A 458 -30.52 13.19 -2.85
C LYS A 458 -30.67 12.07 -3.88
N LEU A 459 -29.67 11.87 -4.72
CA LEU A 459 -29.65 10.84 -5.76
C LEU A 459 -29.70 9.43 -5.15
N SER A 460 -28.99 9.18 -4.05
CA SER A 460 -28.94 7.89 -3.38
C SER A 460 -30.28 7.45 -2.78
N LYS A 461 -31.15 8.39 -2.41
CA LYS A 461 -32.39 8.17 -1.63
C LYS A 461 -32.16 7.51 -0.27
N ILE A 462 -30.95 7.66 0.30
CA ILE A 462 -30.52 7.09 1.58
C ILE A 462 -30.27 8.23 2.56
N ASP A 463 -30.61 8.00 3.82
CA ASP A 463 -30.34 8.96 4.89
C ASP A 463 -28.84 9.30 4.97
N ARG A 464 -28.52 10.60 5.09
CA ARG A 464 -27.14 11.10 5.12
C ARG A 464 -26.32 10.46 6.24
N HIS A 465 -26.91 10.30 7.44
CA HIS A 465 -26.18 9.72 8.57
C HIS A 465 -25.79 8.26 8.33
N GLN A 466 -26.65 7.48 7.63
CA GLN A 466 -26.31 6.11 7.25
C GLN A 466 -25.15 6.07 6.24
N ILE A 467 -25.14 6.94 5.24
CA ILE A 467 -24.03 7.03 4.28
C ILE A 467 -22.73 7.43 5.00
N LEU A 468 -22.79 8.44 5.87
CA LEU A 468 -21.60 8.88 6.63
C LEU A 468 -21.09 7.79 7.56
N LEU A 469 -21.96 7.06 8.26
CA LEU A 469 -21.54 5.96 9.14
C LEU A 469 -20.88 4.84 8.33
N LEU A 470 -21.48 4.43 7.22
CA LEU A 470 -20.87 3.42 6.34
C LEU A 470 -19.55 3.90 5.76
N ASN A 471 -19.45 5.17 5.36
CA ASN A 471 -18.21 5.75 4.86
C ASN A 471 -17.13 5.82 5.96
N CYS A 472 -17.50 6.16 7.18
CA CYS A 472 -16.64 6.10 8.36
C CYS A 472 -16.05 4.69 8.54
N LEU A 473 -16.89 3.64 8.49
CA LEU A 473 -16.45 2.24 8.57
C LEU A 473 -15.53 1.84 7.41
N ILE A 474 -15.79 2.35 6.20
CA ILE A 474 -14.95 2.11 5.03
C ILE A 474 -13.55 2.70 5.25
N TRP A 475 -13.43 3.94 5.75
CA TRP A 475 -12.15 4.57 6.05
C TRP A 475 -11.37 3.81 7.12
N PHE A 476 -12.00 3.44 8.23
CA PHE A 476 -11.35 2.64 9.26
C PHE A 476 -10.92 1.27 8.74
N SER A 477 -11.81 0.60 8.01
CA SER A 477 -11.49 -0.69 7.40
C SER A 477 -10.36 -0.59 6.35
N PHE A 478 -10.20 0.56 5.70
CA PHE A 478 -9.12 0.79 4.74
C PHE A 478 -7.75 0.83 5.41
N CYS A 479 -7.63 1.32 6.64
CA CYS A 479 -6.37 1.36 7.39
C CYS A 479 -5.66 0.00 7.43
N GLY A 480 -6.37 -1.09 7.70
CA GLY A 480 -5.77 -2.44 7.78
C GLY A 480 -5.43 -3.06 6.42
N TYR A 481 -5.93 -2.47 5.33
CA TYR A 481 -5.57 -2.87 3.97
C TYR A 481 -4.26 -2.22 3.50
N LEU A 482 -3.96 -1.04 4.02
CA LEU A 482 -2.80 -0.24 3.64
C LEU A 482 -1.48 -0.81 4.18
N ARG A 483 -0.41 -0.53 3.47
CA ARG A 483 0.97 -0.79 3.89
C ARG A 483 1.78 0.51 4.04
N ASP A 484 1.33 1.60 3.42
CA ASP A 484 1.96 2.89 3.57
C ASP A 484 1.58 3.56 4.89
N TYR A 485 2.57 3.88 5.71
CA TYR A 485 2.40 4.46 7.04
C TYR A 485 1.58 5.75 7.04
N ASP A 486 1.93 6.71 6.17
CA ASP A 486 1.23 8.00 6.12
C ASP A 486 -0.23 7.85 5.66
N SER A 487 -0.49 6.93 4.73
CA SER A 487 -1.86 6.62 4.29
C SER A 487 -2.71 6.01 5.40
N ILE A 488 -2.12 5.20 6.29
CA ILE A 488 -2.82 4.67 7.48
C ILE A 488 -3.26 5.81 8.39
N LEU A 489 -2.37 6.76 8.68
CA LEU A 489 -2.65 7.91 9.55
C LEU A 489 -3.78 8.78 8.99
N VAL A 490 -3.70 9.14 7.71
CA VAL A 490 -4.73 9.96 7.03
C VAL A 490 -6.07 9.24 6.98
N SER A 491 -6.08 7.94 6.65
CA SER A 491 -7.32 7.16 6.59
C SER A 491 -8.02 7.06 7.93
N TYR A 492 -7.25 6.87 9.01
CA TYR A 492 -7.81 6.87 10.36
C TYR A 492 -8.38 8.23 10.74
N ALA A 493 -7.65 9.31 10.46
CA ALA A 493 -8.11 10.68 10.72
C ALA A 493 -9.41 10.99 9.97
N LYS A 494 -9.52 10.60 8.70
CA LYS A 494 -10.76 10.74 7.89
C LYS A 494 -11.94 9.98 8.52
N GLY A 495 -11.71 8.76 9.02
CA GLY A 495 -12.73 8.01 9.74
C GLY A 495 -13.20 8.74 11.00
N VAL A 496 -12.28 9.33 11.78
CA VAL A 496 -12.59 10.12 12.98
C VAL A 496 -13.36 11.41 12.63
N GLU A 497 -12.97 12.14 11.59
CA GLU A 497 -13.70 13.34 11.13
C GLU A 497 -15.15 13.00 10.76
N LEU A 498 -15.39 11.90 10.02
CA LEU A 498 -16.72 11.45 9.62
C LEU A 498 -17.56 11.01 10.83
N TRP A 499 -16.98 10.29 11.77
CA TRP A 499 -17.66 9.90 13.00
C TRP A 499 -18.24 11.11 13.73
N ASN A 500 -17.50 12.20 13.83
CA ASN A 500 -17.95 13.42 14.52
C ASN A 500 -19.00 14.24 13.75
N GLN A 501 -19.30 13.87 12.50
CA GLN A 501 -20.43 14.46 11.75
C GLN A 501 -21.75 13.72 11.99
N ILE A 502 -21.72 12.57 12.66
CA ILE A 502 -22.89 11.72 12.95
C ILE A 502 -23.18 11.59 14.45
N CYS A 503 -22.35 12.22 15.30
CA CYS A 503 -22.54 12.29 16.76
C CYS A 503 -23.40 13.47 17.18
#